data_5c36a72bade2db0844d40f0bd147c6ed
#
_entry.id   5c36a72bade2db0844d40f0bd147c6ed
#
_cell.length_a   1.000
_cell.length_b   1.000
_cell.length_c   1.000
_cell.angle_alpha   90.00
_cell.angle_beta   90.00
_cell.angle_gamma   90.00
#
_symmetry.space_group_name_H-M   'P 1'
#
loop_
_entity.id
_entity.type
_entity.pdbx_description
1 polymer ?
#
loop_
_entity_poly.entity_id
_entity_poly.type
_entity_poly.pdbx_seq_one_letter_code
_entity_poly.pdbx_strand_id
1 'polypeptide(L)'
;MARIPGVPAEQAGVFGRLIYRLAQRRFGAVPEPFTVMQHHPRLARAGLLAEAAYARASTVLPRALRELAVYRVATVVGCSWCVDFGTMMQRLDGLDVARLQHVDDYPSSPDFSELEREVLGYADAATAQPTTVTDAQVAGLEARLGRAGLIELTHAIALENMRARFNHALGITDQGFDAACAVRTGTAGATGTGHPR
;
A
#
# COMPACT_ATOMS: atom_id res chain seq x y z
N MET A 1 2.28 -5.91 18.54
CA MET A 1 1.17 -6.90 18.59
C MET A 1 -0.15 -6.16 18.48
N ALA A 2 -1.03 -6.60 17.60
CA ALA A 2 -2.36 -6.03 17.49
C ALA A 2 -3.14 -6.08 18.82
N ARG A 3 -4.03 -5.11 19.03
CA ARG A 3 -4.91 -5.05 20.23
C ARG A 3 -5.91 -6.20 20.28
N ILE A 4 -6.24 -6.76 19.12
CA ILE A 4 -7.06 -7.96 18.96
C ILE A 4 -6.20 -9.01 18.26
N PRO A 5 -5.93 -10.18 18.87
CA PRO A 5 -5.14 -11.22 18.23
C PRO A 5 -5.86 -11.74 16.98
N GLY A 6 -5.11 -12.04 15.92
CA GLY A 6 -5.67 -12.60 14.71
C GLY A 6 -6.30 -13.98 14.93
N VAL A 7 -7.31 -14.31 14.14
CA VAL A 7 -7.94 -15.64 14.15
C VAL A 7 -6.95 -16.67 13.59
N PRO A 8 -6.59 -17.72 14.34
CA PRO A 8 -5.69 -18.76 13.85
C PRO A 8 -6.32 -19.58 12.72
N ALA A 9 -5.50 -20.20 11.88
CA ALA A 9 -5.94 -20.89 10.67
C ALA A 9 -7.00 -21.98 10.94
N GLU A 10 -6.90 -22.68 12.07
CA GLU A 10 -7.83 -23.74 12.46
C GLU A 10 -9.25 -23.20 12.68
N GLN A 11 -9.36 -21.94 13.11
CA GLN A 11 -10.64 -21.29 13.43
C GLN A 11 -11.16 -20.39 12.29
N ALA A 12 -10.34 -20.12 11.26
CA ALA A 12 -10.68 -19.20 10.18
C ALA A 12 -11.73 -19.71 9.18
N GLY A 13 -12.26 -20.91 9.37
CA GLY A 13 -13.17 -21.56 8.45
C GLY A 13 -12.52 -21.92 7.09
N VAL A 14 -13.28 -22.50 6.17
CA VAL A 14 -12.73 -22.98 4.88
C VAL A 14 -12.20 -21.81 4.03
N PHE A 15 -12.99 -20.74 3.91
CA PHE A 15 -12.61 -19.55 3.14
C PHE A 15 -11.38 -18.86 3.72
N GLY A 16 -11.35 -18.61 5.03
CA GLY A 16 -10.22 -17.99 5.70
C GLY A 16 -8.92 -18.79 5.52
N ARG A 17 -8.99 -20.12 5.70
CA ARG A 17 -7.84 -21.00 5.45
C ARG A 17 -7.32 -20.93 4.03
N LEU A 18 -8.23 -20.86 3.04
CA LEU A 18 -7.81 -20.68 1.64
C LEU A 18 -7.07 -19.38 1.43
N ILE A 19 -7.62 -18.27 1.92
CA ILE A 19 -7.00 -16.94 1.81
C ILE A 19 -5.65 -16.92 2.53
N TYR A 20 -5.52 -17.50 3.73
CA TYR A 20 -4.25 -17.58 4.45
C TYR A 20 -3.19 -18.37 3.65
N ARG A 21 -3.54 -19.49 3.04
CA ARG A 21 -2.62 -20.26 2.19
C ARG A 21 -2.17 -19.46 0.96
N LEU A 22 -3.08 -18.74 0.31
CA LEU A 22 -2.75 -17.89 -0.84
C LEU A 22 -1.84 -16.73 -0.42
N ALA A 23 -2.15 -16.06 0.68
CA ALA A 23 -1.34 -14.98 1.23
C ALA A 23 0.05 -15.48 1.63
N GLN A 24 0.14 -16.61 2.33
CA GLN A 24 1.42 -17.23 2.71
C GLN A 24 2.29 -17.54 1.49
N ARG A 25 1.68 -18.06 0.40
CA ARG A 25 2.40 -18.37 -0.84
C ARG A 25 2.88 -17.11 -1.56
N ARG A 26 2.06 -16.06 -1.58
CA ARG A 26 2.35 -14.82 -2.30
C ARG A 26 3.34 -13.93 -1.55
N PHE A 27 3.14 -13.75 -0.26
CA PHE A 27 3.84 -12.75 0.55
C PHE A 27 4.91 -13.36 1.48
N GLY A 28 4.90 -14.67 1.68
CA GLY A 28 5.79 -15.36 2.62
C GLY A 28 5.28 -15.40 4.06
N ALA A 29 4.23 -14.64 4.36
CA ALA A 29 3.51 -14.63 5.63
C ALA A 29 2.04 -14.29 5.40
N VAL A 30 1.19 -14.56 6.40
CA VAL A 30 -0.21 -14.10 6.37
C VAL A 30 -0.25 -12.68 6.94
N PRO A 31 -0.74 -11.68 6.19
CA PRO A 31 -0.90 -10.32 6.67
C PRO A 31 -1.81 -10.26 7.91
N GLU A 32 -1.35 -9.61 8.98
CA GLU A 32 -2.09 -9.52 10.25
C GLU A 32 -3.48 -8.90 10.09
N PRO A 33 -3.70 -7.85 9.26
CA PRO A 33 -5.06 -7.34 9.00
C PRO A 33 -6.03 -8.41 8.50
N PHE A 34 -5.56 -9.37 7.70
CA PHE A 34 -6.41 -10.46 7.19
C PHE A 34 -6.85 -11.39 8.33
N THR A 35 -5.94 -11.68 9.27
CA THR A 35 -6.26 -12.54 10.41
C THR A 35 -7.18 -11.86 11.42
N VAL A 36 -6.97 -10.57 11.66
CA VAL A 36 -7.82 -9.76 12.56
C VAL A 36 -9.22 -9.59 11.96
N MET A 37 -9.35 -9.32 10.67
CA MET A 37 -10.66 -9.20 10.01
C MET A 37 -11.47 -10.51 10.03
N GLN A 38 -10.84 -11.67 10.19
CA GLN A 38 -11.55 -12.95 10.27
C GLN A 38 -12.44 -13.10 11.52
N HIS A 39 -12.32 -12.24 12.51
CA HIS A 39 -13.34 -12.15 13.58
C HIS A 39 -14.73 -11.76 13.02
N HIS A 40 -14.77 -11.13 11.83
CA HIS A 40 -16.02 -10.84 11.12
C HIS A 40 -15.95 -11.37 9.67
N PRO A 41 -16.17 -12.69 9.45
CA PRO A 41 -15.91 -13.32 8.15
C PRO A 41 -16.69 -12.74 6.96
N ARG A 42 -17.91 -12.21 7.22
CA ARG A 42 -18.71 -11.56 6.17
C ARG A 42 -18.07 -10.24 5.72
N LEU A 43 -17.59 -9.44 6.66
CA LEU A 43 -16.88 -8.19 6.38
C LEU A 43 -15.54 -8.46 5.70
N ALA A 44 -14.80 -9.46 6.16
CA ALA A 44 -13.54 -9.89 5.53
C ALA A 44 -13.73 -10.26 4.06
N ARG A 45 -14.79 -11.02 3.74
CA ARG A 45 -15.12 -11.37 2.34
C ARG A 45 -15.50 -10.14 1.50
N ALA A 46 -16.36 -9.26 2.04
CA ALA A 46 -16.78 -8.06 1.34
C ALA A 46 -15.58 -7.14 1.04
N GLY A 47 -14.69 -6.94 2.02
CA GLY A 47 -13.47 -6.16 1.84
C GLY A 47 -12.56 -6.77 0.76
N LEU A 48 -12.32 -8.08 0.80
CA LEU A 48 -11.47 -8.75 -0.19
C LEU A 48 -12.03 -8.66 -1.62
N LEU A 49 -13.36 -8.78 -1.76
CA LEU A 49 -14.03 -8.62 -3.06
C LEU A 49 -13.95 -7.18 -3.56
N ALA A 50 -14.12 -6.20 -2.67
CA ALA A 50 -13.97 -4.79 -3.01
C ALA A 50 -12.54 -4.48 -3.45
N GLU A 51 -11.53 -4.95 -2.73
CA GLU A 51 -10.11 -4.81 -3.11
C GLU A 51 -9.84 -5.40 -4.50
N ALA A 52 -10.34 -6.59 -4.78
CA ALA A 52 -10.18 -7.22 -6.08
C ALA A 52 -10.92 -6.45 -7.20
N ALA A 53 -12.07 -5.85 -6.90
CA ALA A 53 -12.81 -5.02 -7.85
C ALA A 53 -12.08 -3.70 -8.13
N TYR A 54 -11.59 -3.02 -7.10
CA TYR A 54 -10.81 -1.79 -7.25
C TYR A 54 -9.52 -2.02 -8.03
N ALA A 55 -8.78 -3.08 -7.72
CA ALA A 55 -7.56 -3.43 -8.45
C ALA A 55 -7.80 -3.65 -9.95
N ARG A 56 -8.98 -4.17 -10.33
CA ARG A 56 -9.35 -4.35 -11.75
C ARG A 56 -9.85 -3.06 -12.40
N ALA A 57 -10.49 -2.19 -11.63
CA ALA A 57 -11.05 -0.94 -12.12
C ALA A 57 -9.99 0.17 -12.27
N SER A 58 -8.89 0.07 -11.50
CA SER A 58 -7.81 1.06 -11.48
C SER A 58 -6.91 0.88 -12.71
N THR A 59 -7.26 1.52 -13.82
CA THR A 59 -6.62 1.32 -15.13
C THR A 59 -6.16 2.62 -15.81
N VAL A 60 -6.49 3.78 -15.25
CA VAL A 60 -6.21 5.09 -15.85
C VAL A 60 -4.99 5.76 -15.25
N LEU A 61 -4.90 5.78 -13.92
CA LEU A 61 -3.78 6.39 -13.23
C LEU A 61 -2.53 5.49 -13.33
N PRO A 62 -1.36 6.02 -13.74
CA PRO A 62 -0.11 5.26 -13.70
C PRO A 62 0.12 4.64 -12.33
N ARG A 63 0.43 3.34 -12.30
CA ARG A 63 0.59 2.58 -11.07
C ARG A 63 1.58 3.22 -10.11
N ALA A 64 2.72 3.70 -10.62
CA ALA A 64 3.75 4.34 -9.80
C ALA A 64 3.22 5.56 -9.04
N LEU A 65 2.40 6.40 -9.68
CA LEU A 65 1.77 7.56 -9.03
C LEU A 65 0.75 7.14 -7.96
N ARG A 66 -0.04 6.12 -8.26
CA ARG A 66 -1.01 5.58 -7.28
C ARG A 66 -0.31 5.04 -6.05
N GLU A 67 0.67 4.16 -6.23
CA GLU A 67 1.41 3.54 -5.13
C GLU A 67 2.18 4.58 -4.32
N LEU A 68 2.70 5.64 -4.96
CA LEU A 68 3.37 6.74 -4.27
C LEU A 68 2.39 7.52 -3.38
N ALA A 69 1.19 7.84 -3.87
CA ALA A 69 0.15 8.50 -3.09
C ALA A 69 -0.31 7.64 -1.91
N VAL A 70 -0.53 6.34 -2.13
CA VAL A 70 -0.90 5.37 -1.09
C VAL A 70 0.18 5.30 0.00
N TYR A 71 1.44 5.23 -0.41
CA TYR A 71 2.58 5.22 0.52
C TYR A 71 2.63 6.51 1.37
N ARG A 72 2.40 7.68 0.74
CA ARG A 72 2.35 8.96 1.45
C ARG A 72 1.24 8.98 2.51
N VAL A 73 0.05 8.52 2.19
CA VAL A 73 -1.04 8.40 3.17
C VAL A 73 -0.62 7.51 4.35
N ALA A 74 0.01 6.38 4.06
CA ALA A 74 0.47 5.44 5.09
C ALA A 74 1.46 6.10 6.07
N THR A 75 2.41 6.90 5.55
CA THR A 75 3.39 7.65 6.37
C THR A 75 2.72 8.75 7.19
N VAL A 76 1.85 9.55 6.59
CA VAL A 76 1.13 10.65 7.27
C VAL A 76 0.23 10.14 8.39
N VAL A 77 -0.48 9.02 8.17
CA VAL A 77 -1.32 8.38 9.21
C VAL A 77 -0.49 7.65 10.25
N GLY A 78 0.77 7.32 9.95
CA GLY A 78 1.66 6.59 10.86
C GLY A 78 1.35 5.09 10.93
N CYS A 79 0.87 4.50 9.82
CA CYS A 79 0.60 3.06 9.74
C CYS A 79 1.87 2.29 9.36
N SER A 80 2.66 1.83 10.35
CA SER A 80 3.91 1.10 10.08
C SER A 80 3.67 -0.19 9.28
N TRP A 81 2.54 -0.88 9.51
CA TRP A 81 2.16 -2.03 8.70
C TRP A 81 1.96 -1.68 7.22
N CYS A 82 1.25 -0.57 6.94
CA CYS A 82 1.00 -0.14 5.57
C CYS A 82 2.29 0.27 4.85
N VAL A 83 3.21 0.91 5.58
CA VAL A 83 4.54 1.27 5.05
C VAL A 83 5.35 0.01 4.72
N ASP A 84 5.46 -0.94 5.65
CA ASP A 84 6.20 -2.20 5.48
C ASP A 84 5.64 -3.03 4.30
N PHE A 85 4.32 -3.29 4.32
CA PHE A 85 3.66 -4.07 3.27
C PHE A 85 3.65 -3.34 1.93
N GLY A 86 3.41 -2.03 1.93
CA GLY A 86 3.41 -1.20 0.73
C GLY A 86 4.79 -1.15 0.07
N THR A 87 5.88 -1.03 0.84
CA THR A 87 7.25 -1.09 0.32
C THR A 87 7.54 -2.43 -0.35
N MET A 88 7.17 -3.55 0.31
CA MET A 88 7.29 -4.88 -0.28
C MET A 88 6.51 -4.98 -1.60
N MET A 89 5.26 -4.49 -1.63
CA MET A 89 4.43 -4.55 -2.85
C MET A 89 5.05 -3.74 -4.00
N GLN A 90 5.52 -2.53 -3.73
CA GLN A 90 6.19 -1.69 -4.73
C GLN A 90 7.47 -2.37 -5.27
N ARG A 91 8.26 -3.00 -4.39
CA ARG A 91 9.45 -3.76 -4.77
C ARG A 91 9.11 -4.95 -5.67
N LEU A 92 8.06 -5.72 -5.34
CA LEU A 92 7.57 -6.84 -6.16
C LEU A 92 7.08 -6.38 -7.54
N ASP A 93 6.59 -5.16 -7.64
CA ASP A 93 6.14 -4.54 -8.87
C ASP A 93 7.27 -3.88 -9.68
N GLY A 94 8.51 -3.96 -9.20
CA GLY A 94 9.69 -3.40 -9.86
C GLY A 94 9.78 -1.88 -9.77
N LEU A 95 9.06 -1.24 -8.84
CA LEU A 95 9.15 0.20 -8.61
C LEU A 95 10.41 0.55 -7.80
N ASP A 96 10.92 1.76 -8.00
CA ASP A 96 12.05 2.27 -7.23
C ASP A 96 11.59 2.62 -5.81
N VAL A 97 11.97 1.76 -4.86
CA VAL A 97 11.65 1.95 -3.44
C VAL A 97 12.74 2.72 -2.68
N ALA A 98 13.94 2.90 -3.27
CA ALA A 98 15.02 3.61 -2.58
C ALA A 98 14.65 5.06 -2.28
N ARG A 99 13.93 5.71 -3.19
CA ARG A 99 13.48 7.10 -3.04
C ARG A 99 12.41 7.30 -1.95
N LEU A 100 11.73 6.23 -1.50
CA LEU A 100 10.68 6.32 -0.48
C LEU A 100 11.21 6.80 0.88
N GLN A 101 12.50 6.61 1.15
CA GLN A 101 13.16 7.18 2.32
C GLN A 101 13.16 8.73 2.36
N HIS A 102 13.00 9.38 1.20
CA HIS A 102 12.96 10.85 1.05
C HIS A 102 11.52 11.38 0.90
N VAL A 103 10.51 10.54 1.13
CA VAL A 103 9.10 10.93 0.90
C VAL A 103 8.63 12.07 1.82
N ASP A 104 9.25 12.25 2.97
CA ASP A 104 8.91 13.36 3.88
C ASP A 104 9.50 14.68 3.40
N ASP A 105 10.59 14.64 2.64
CA ASP A 105 11.27 15.80 2.06
C ASP A 105 10.88 16.04 0.59
N TYR A 106 9.81 15.41 0.11
CA TYR A 106 9.39 15.43 -1.30
C TYR A 106 9.29 16.85 -1.91
N PRO A 107 8.94 17.91 -1.19
CA PRO A 107 8.85 19.25 -1.80
C PRO A 107 10.17 19.75 -2.36
N SER A 108 11.29 19.38 -1.75
CA SER A 108 12.65 19.81 -2.11
C SER A 108 13.53 18.70 -2.68
N SER A 109 13.16 17.42 -2.50
CA SER A 109 13.96 16.28 -2.96
C SER A 109 13.99 16.21 -4.49
N PRO A 110 15.17 15.99 -5.10
CA PRO A 110 15.31 15.77 -6.53
C PRO A 110 14.75 14.41 -7.01
N ASP A 111 14.44 13.48 -6.09
CA ASP A 111 13.98 12.15 -6.39
C ASP A 111 12.54 12.11 -6.90
N PHE A 112 11.81 13.23 -6.79
CA PHE A 112 10.42 13.34 -7.22
C PHE A 112 10.26 14.37 -8.33
N SER A 113 9.58 13.99 -9.39
CA SER A 113 9.16 14.89 -10.47
C SER A 113 8.14 15.91 -9.97
N GLU A 114 7.91 16.96 -10.75
CA GLU A 114 6.88 17.97 -10.44
C GLU A 114 5.49 17.35 -10.23
N LEU A 115 5.08 16.44 -11.14
CA LEU A 115 3.79 15.74 -11.01
C LEU A 115 3.72 14.88 -9.74
N GLU A 116 4.80 14.20 -9.39
CA GLU A 116 4.84 13.41 -8.17
C GLU A 116 4.73 14.26 -6.91
N ARG A 117 5.37 15.45 -6.90
CA ARG A 117 5.21 16.42 -5.80
C ARG A 117 3.77 16.94 -5.69
N GLU A 118 3.11 17.22 -6.81
CA GLU A 118 1.69 17.61 -6.82
C GLU A 118 0.80 16.48 -6.26
N VAL A 119 1.04 15.23 -6.66
CA VAL A 119 0.33 14.05 -6.17
C VAL A 119 0.55 13.85 -4.67
N LEU A 120 1.78 13.99 -4.19
CA LEU A 120 2.11 13.88 -2.77
C LEU A 120 1.47 14.99 -1.95
N GLY A 121 1.52 16.24 -2.43
CA GLY A 121 0.87 17.39 -1.78
C GLY A 121 -0.66 17.26 -1.74
N TYR A 122 -1.26 16.68 -2.78
CA TYR A 122 -2.68 16.36 -2.79
C TYR A 122 -3.01 15.24 -1.78
N ALA A 123 -2.16 14.21 -1.67
CA ALA A 123 -2.33 13.15 -0.68
C ALA A 123 -2.26 13.69 0.75
N ASP A 124 -1.33 14.63 1.03
CA ASP A 124 -1.24 15.32 2.33
C ASP A 124 -2.52 16.09 2.64
N ALA A 125 -2.96 16.94 1.69
CA ALA A 125 -4.14 17.77 1.86
C ALA A 125 -5.43 16.95 2.05
N ALA A 126 -5.57 15.83 1.32
CA ALA A 126 -6.72 14.94 1.41
C ALA A 126 -6.70 14.07 2.69
N THR A 127 -5.51 13.88 3.30
CA THR A 127 -5.36 13.09 4.55
C THR A 127 -5.48 13.96 5.79
N ALA A 128 -5.30 15.27 5.67
CA ALA A 128 -5.43 16.23 6.77
C ALA A 128 -6.83 16.19 7.43
N GLN A 129 -6.91 16.62 8.69
CA GLN A 129 -8.15 16.67 9.47
C GLN A 129 -8.36 18.09 10.07
N PRO A 130 -9.31 18.89 9.57
CA PRO A 130 -10.12 18.66 8.36
C PRO A 130 -9.27 18.62 7.10
N THR A 131 -9.83 18.12 5.98
CA THR A 131 -9.13 18.13 4.69
C THR A 131 -8.82 19.57 4.25
N THR A 132 -7.65 19.78 3.66
CA THR A 132 -7.18 21.10 3.22
C THR A 132 -7.02 21.17 1.69
N VAL A 133 -7.67 20.27 0.96
CA VAL A 133 -7.66 20.26 -0.51
C VAL A 133 -8.23 21.56 -1.04
N THR A 134 -7.55 22.15 -2.03
CA THR A 134 -7.93 23.41 -2.68
C THR A 134 -8.43 23.16 -4.10
N ASP A 135 -9.28 24.08 -4.60
CA ASP A 135 -9.74 24.05 -5.99
C ASP A 135 -8.57 24.11 -6.99
N ALA A 136 -7.49 24.82 -6.64
CA ALA A 136 -6.28 24.91 -7.46
C ALA A 136 -5.57 23.55 -7.59
N GLN A 137 -5.47 22.77 -6.52
CA GLN A 137 -4.90 21.42 -6.56
C GLN A 137 -5.74 20.49 -7.44
N VAL A 138 -7.07 20.54 -7.28
CA VAL A 138 -8.02 19.75 -8.09
C VAL A 138 -7.89 20.11 -9.57
N ALA A 139 -7.92 21.40 -9.92
CA ALA A 139 -7.80 21.85 -11.31
C ALA A 139 -6.44 21.51 -11.93
N GLY A 140 -5.34 21.66 -11.18
CA GLY A 140 -4.00 21.30 -11.62
C GLY A 140 -3.85 19.82 -11.93
N LEU A 141 -4.30 18.96 -11.02
CA LEU A 141 -4.27 17.51 -11.23
C LEU A 141 -5.25 17.02 -12.28
N GLU A 142 -6.46 17.65 -12.40
CA GLU A 142 -7.39 17.36 -13.50
C GLU A 142 -6.76 17.64 -14.86
N ALA A 143 -6.06 18.76 -15.00
CA ALA A 143 -5.38 19.12 -16.24
C ALA A 143 -4.28 18.11 -16.64
N ARG A 144 -3.60 17.50 -15.66
CA ARG A 144 -2.48 16.57 -15.90
C ARG A 144 -2.91 15.10 -16.02
N LEU A 145 -3.90 14.67 -15.24
CA LEU A 145 -4.34 13.27 -15.14
C LEU A 145 -5.68 13.00 -15.84
N GLY A 146 -6.40 14.06 -16.21
CA GLY A 146 -7.80 13.98 -16.63
C GLY A 146 -8.72 13.64 -15.45
N ARG A 147 -10.02 13.80 -15.65
CA ARG A 147 -11.05 13.56 -14.61
C ARG A 147 -11.00 12.13 -14.06
N ALA A 148 -10.87 11.15 -14.93
CA ALA A 148 -10.85 9.75 -14.52
C ALA A 148 -9.60 9.43 -13.68
N GLY A 149 -8.42 9.95 -14.08
CA GLY A 149 -7.18 9.78 -13.32
C GLY A 149 -7.23 10.46 -11.95
N LEU A 150 -7.79 11.66 -11.87
CA LEU A 150 -7.98 12.36 -10.59
C LEU A 150 -8.96 11.62 -9.67
N ILE A 151 -10.06 11.09 -10.19
CA ILE A 151 -11.01 10.28 -9.42
C ILE A 151 -10.33 9.01 -8.88
N GLU A 152 -9.54 8.32 -9.73
CA GLU A 152 -8.80 7.13 -9.33
C GLU A 152 -7.76 7.44 -8.25
N LEU A 153 -7.02 8.56 -8.37
CA LEU A 153 -6.09 9.06 -7.36
C LEU A 153 -6.79 9.34 -6.02
N THR A 154 -7.87 10.13 -6.08
CA THR A 154 -8.64 10.50 -4.87
C THR A 154 -9.22 9.27 -4.19
N HIS A 155 -9.74 8.32 -4.96
CA HIS A 155 -10.25 7.06 -4.43
C HIS A 155 -9.14 6.24 -3.75
N ALA A 156 -7.96 6.12 -4.37
CA ALA A 156 -6.83 5.39 -3.79
C ALA A 156 -6.38 6.01 -2.45
N ILE A 157 -6.29 7.35 -2.38
CA ILE A 157 -5.98 8.09 -1.15
C ILE A 157 -7.03 7.83 -0.06
N ALA A 158 -8.32 7.93 -0.39
CA ALA A 158 -9.41 7.70 0.56
C ALA A 158 -9.42 6.26 1.08
N LEU A 159 -9.18 5.29 0.19
CA LEU A 159 -9.12 3.87 0.53
C LEU A 159 -7.95 3.58 1.48
N GLU A 160 -6.78 4.16 1.23
CA GLU A 160 -5.64 3.98 2.12
C GLU A 160 -5.83 4.69 3.47
N ASN A 161 -6.47 5.85 3.50
CA ASN A 161 -6.88 6.49 4.76
C ASN A 161 -7.76 5.55 5.60
N MET A 162 -8.70 4.84 4.97
CA MET A 162 -9.54 3.86 5.65
C MET A 162 -8.71 2.70 6.19
N ARG A 163 -7.82 2.10 5.38
CA ARG A 163 -6.97 0.97 5.75
C ARG A 163 -5.99 1.33 6.87
N ALA A 164 -5.27 2.44 6.70
CA ALA A 164 -4.26 2.90 7.64
C ALA A 164 -4.88 3.21 9.01
N ARG A 165 -6.03 3.89 9.05
CA ARG A 165 -6.75 4.19 10.29
C ARG A 165 -7.31 2.94 10.95
N PHE A 166 -7.82 1.97 10.17
CA PHE A 166 -8.25 0.68 10.68
C PHE A 166 -7.09 -0.06 11.37
N ASN A 167 -5.95 -0.18 10.69
CA ASN A 167 -4.78 -0.85 11.24
C ASN A 167 -4.26 -0.12 12.49
N HIS A 168 -4.15 1.19 12.44
CA HIS A 168 -3.69 2.00 13.57
C HIS A 168 -4.63 1.87 14.78
N ALA A 169 -5.96 1.93 14.56
CA ALA A 169 -6.95 1.77 15.62
C ALA A 169 -6.87 0.41 16.32
N LEU A 170 -6.50 -0.64 15.59
CA LEU A 170 -6.35 -1.99 16.13
C LEU A 170 -4.92 -2.33 16.57
N GLY A 171 -3.99 -1.38 16.48
CA GLY A 171 -2.59 -1.55 16.89
C GLY A 171 -1.85 -2.59 16.05
N ILE A 172 -2.22 -2.74 14.78
CA ILE A 172 -1.52 -3.59 13.81
C ILE A 172 -0.25 -2.85 13.39
N THR A 173 0.91 -3.49 13.56
CA THR A 173 2.23 -2.93 13.26
C THR A 173 2.95 -3.76 12.21
N ASP A 174 4.08 -3.27 11.74
CA ASP A 174 4.95 -3.93 10.75
C ASP A 174 5.22 -5.40 11.09
N GLN A 175 5.35 -6.21 10.06
CA GLN A 175 5.62 -7.65 10.13
C GLN A 175 6.96 -8.03 9.47
N GLY A 176 7.77 -7.06 9.02
CA GLY A 176 9.05 -7.27 8.35
C GLY A 176 8.92 -7.78 6.91
N PHE A 177 7.85 -7.46 6.22
CA PHE A 177 7.60 -7.86 4.84
C PHE A 177 8.65 -7.31 3.88
N ASP A 178 9.02 -6.04 4.00
CA ASP A 178 10.02 -5.41 3.14
C ASP A 178 11.39 -6.06 3.31
N ALA A 179 11.84 -6.27 4.53
CA ALA A 179 13.13 -6.91 4.83
C ALA A 179 13.16 -8.34 4.27
N ALA A 180 12.10 -9.13 4.45
CA ALA A 180 12.00 -10.48 3.92
C ALA A 180 11.97 -10.51 2.38
N CYS A 181 11.35 -9.51 1.74
CA CYS A 181 11.34 -9.37 0.28
C CYS A 181 12.72 -9.00 -0.26
N ALA A 182 13.44 -8.08 0.37
CA ALA A 182 14.79 -7.66 -0.02
C ALA A 182 15.76 -8.85 -0.02
N VAL A 183 15.69 -9.73 0.97
CA VAL A 183 16.50 -10.97 1.03
C VAL A 183 16.18 -11.90 -0.13
N ARG A 184 14.90 -12.13 -0.45
CA ARG A 184 14.48 -13.01 -1.56
C ARG A 184 14.91 -12.49 -2.92
N THR A 185 14.82 -11.19 -3.17
CA THR A 185 15.23 -10.59 -4.44
C THR A 185 16.74 -10.52 -4.59
N GLY A 186 17.50 -10.33 -3.50
CA GLY A 186 18.95 -10.32 -3.48
C GLY A 186 19.56 -11.69 -3.76
N THR A 187 18.96 -12.79 -3.31
CA THR A 187 19.42 -14.15 -3.59
C THR A 187 19.15 -14.61 -5.03
N ALA A 188 18.14 -14.06 -5.70
CA ALA A 188 17.87 -14.38 -7.10
C ALA A 188 18.89 -13.74 -8.08
N GLY A 189 19.57 -12.68 -7.66
CA GLY A 189 20.63 -12.03 -8.46
C GLY A 189 22.03 -12.63 -8.33
N ALA A 190 22.26 -13.54 -7.37
CA ALA A 190 23.59 -14.08 -7.07
C ALA A 190 23.94 -15.41 -7.77
N THR A 191 23.05 -15.96 -8.60
CA THR A 191 23.30 -17.22 -9.32
C THR A 191 23.53 -17.01 -10.81
N GLY A 192 24.53 -16.23 -11.16
CA GLY A 192 24.87 -16.04 -12.57
C GLY A 192 26.20 -15.33 -12.80
N THR A 193 27.33 -15.99 -12.50
CA THR A 193 28.56 -15.91 -13.26
C THR A 193 29.66 -16.73 -12.54
N GLY A 194 29.84 -17.95 -12.95
CA GLY A 194 30.98 -18.77 -12.62
C GLY A 194 31.21 -19.75 -13.76
N HIS A 195 31.79 -19.26 -14.85
CA HIS A 195 32.34 -20.15 -15.88
C HIS A 195 33.82 -20.30 -15.58
N PRO A 196 34.37 -21.47 -15.22
CA PRO A 196 35.80 -21.73 -15.22
C PRO A 196 36.25 -22.13 -16.63
N ARG A 197 37.37 -21.61 -16.99
CA ARG A 197 38.14 -22.04 -18.18
C ARG A 197 38.68 -23.46 -17.96
#